data_982a3ac3a3da4d7984ff603c74539329
#
_entry.id   982a3ac3a3da4d7984ff603c74539329
#
_cell.length_a   1.000
_cell.length_b   1.000
_cell.length_c   1.000
_cell.angle_alpha   90.00
_cell.angle_beta   90.00
_cell.angle_gamma   90.00
#
_symmetry.space_group_name_H-M   'P 1'
#
loop_
_entity.id
_entity.type
_entity.pdbx_description
1 polymer ?
#
loop_
_entity_poly.entity_id
_entity_poly.type
_entity_poly.pdbx_seq_one_letter_code
_entity_poly.pdbx_strand_id
1 'polypeptide(L)'
;IKEDHCIDGFGVRTDFTCVPFANPAHLDFERLQLPLPDDGFHAEGIEYAALLDAFDTRQAGGRFTAVEVGSGWGPWIGLAGVLANTHGADALCLIGAEASAERYALMCRHLEQNGLTSESGRMIKTFHGAIWTHDGAVQFPDSIVEDMGPAVTAQGSKTDYRGHRVTTLS
;
A
#
# COMPACT_ATOMS: atom_id res chain seq x y z
N ILE A 1 9.46 4.20 -26.18
CA ILE A 1 9.57 4.62 -24.75
C ILE A 1 9.07 3.41 -24.00
N LYS A 2 9.92 2.78 -23.18
CA LYS A 2 9.47 1.70 -22.30
C LYS A 2 8.60 2.34 -21.23
N GLU A 3 7.36 1.91 -21.11
CA GLU A 3 6.51 2.36 -20.03
C GLU A 3 7.12 1.91 -18.69
N ASP A 4 7.21 2.81 -17.74
CA ASP A 4 7.78 2.60 -16.41
C ASP A 4 6.69 2.29 -15.35
N HIS A 5 5.43 2.23 -15.79
CA HIS A 5 4.25 2.00 -14.97
C HIS A 5 3.16 1.25 -15.72
N CYS A 6 2.18 0.73 -15.00
CA CYS A 6 0.91 0.27 -15.52
C CYS A 6 -0.25 1.08 -14.93
N ILE A 7 -1.39 1.02 -15.59
CA ILE A 7 -2.67 1.51 -15.06
C ILE A 7 -3.63 0.34 -15.11
N ASP A 8 -4.16 -0.05 -13.94
CA ASP A 8 -5.12 -1.14 -13.85
C ASP A 8 -6.53 -0.70 -14.24
N GLY A 9 -7.45 -1.62 -14.24
CA GLY A 9 -8.80 -1.34 -14.63
C GLY A 9 -9.62 -0.51 -13.63
N PHE A 10 -9.11 -0.25 -12.42
CA PHE A 10 -9.66 0.72 -11.48
C PHE A 10 -9.12 2.12 -11.72
N GLY A 11 -8.11 2.24 -12.58
CA GLY A 11 -7.43 3.49 -12.85
C GLY A 11 -6.24 3.76 -11.90
N VAL A 12 -5.81 2.77 -11.12
CA VAL A 12 -4.63 2.91 -10.26
C VAL A 12 -3.38 2.84 -11.11
N ARG A 13 -2.56 3.87 -11.00
CA ARG A 13 -1.22 3.92 -11.60
C ARG A 13 -0.21 3.30 -10.65
N THR A 14 0.47 2.24 -11.09
CA THR A 14 1.54 1.58 -10.34
C THR A 14 2.85 1.64 -11.12
N ASP A 15 3.86 2.27 -10.53
CA ASP A 15 5.23 2.30 -11.03
C ASP A 15 5.88 0.93 -10.82
N PHE A 16 6.61 0.41 -11.82
CA PHE A 16 7.26 -0.90 -11.72
C PHE A 16 8.33 -0.99 -10.64
N THR A 17 8.81 0.13 -10.12
CA THR A 17 9.69 0.12 -8.93
C THR A 17 8.96 -0.32 -7.66
N CYS A 18 7.63 -0.23 -7.61
CA CYS A 18 6.81 -0.75 -6.51
C CYS A 18 6.76 -2.28 -6.48
N VAL A 19 6.93 -2.90 -7.65
CA VAL A 19 6.75 -4.34 -7.88
C VAL A 19 7.94 -4.92 -8.67
N PRO A 20 9.16 -4.83 -8.14
CA PRO A 20 10.38 -5.23 -8.86
C PRO A 20 10.43 -6.73 -9.20
N PHE A 21 9.62 -7.55 -8.52
CA PHE A 21 9.44 -8.97 -8.82
C PHE A 21 8.57 -9.20 -10.06
N ALA A 22 7.74 -8.24 -10.44
CA ALA A 22 6.95 -8.33 -11.67
C ALA A 22 7.84 -8.02 -12.87
N ASN A 23 8.04 -9.00 -13.75
CA ASN A 23 8.74 -8.76 -15.00
C ASN A 23 7.78 -8.13 -16.02
N PRO A 24 7.93 -6.85 -16.38
CA PRO A 24 7.04 -6.19 -17.34
C PRO A 24 6.94 -6.89 -18.68
N ALA A 25 7.98 -7.66 -19.07
CA ALA A 25 7.97 -8.43 -20.32
C ALA A 25 7.04 -9.64 -20.26
N HIS A 26 6.65 -10.07 -19.05
CA HIS A 26 5.75 -11.21 -18.84
C HIS A 26 4.34 -10.78 -18.45
N LEU A 27 4.12 -9.49 -18.20
CA LEU A 27 2.81 -8.94 -17.92
C LEU A 27 2.08 -8.76 -19.25
N ASP A 28 1.03 -9.53 -19.42
CA ASP A 28 0.11 -9.34 -20.54
C ASP A 28 -0.86 -8.22 -20.21
N PHE A 29 -0.43 -6.97 -20.47
CA PHE A 29 -1.21 -5.76 -20.18
C PHE A 29 -2.56 -5.74 -20.89
N GLU A 30 -2.73 -6.49 -21.98
CA GLU A 30 -4.02 -6.63 -22.65
C GLU A 30 -4.98 -7.53 -21.86
N ARG A 31 -4.43 -8.38 -20.98
CA ARG A 31 -5.19 -9.28 -20.11
C ARG A 31 -5.32 -8.80 -18.67
N LEU A 32 -4.62 -7.76 -18.26
CA LEU A 32 -4.84 -7.11 -16.97
C LEU A 32 -6.21 -6.40 -16.94
N GLN A 33 -7.24 -7.17 -17.30
CA GLN A 33 -8.62 -6.81 -17.09
C GLN A 33 -8.97 -7.16 -15.64
N LEU A 34 -9.40 -6.19 -14.96
CA LEU A 34 -9.99 -6.13 -13.64
C LEU A 34 -10.48 -7.35 -12.96
N PRO A 35 -10.53 -7.20 -11.64
CA PRO A 35 -9.49 -7.54 -10.71
C PRO A 35 -9.18 -8.99 -10.95
N LEU A 36 -7.96 -9.28 -11.36
CA LEU A 36 -7.54 -10.66 -11.46
C LEU A 36 -7.41 -11.22 -10.06
N PRO A 37 -8.18 -12.23 -9.69
CA PRO A 37 -7.86 -13.03 -8.53
C PRO A 37 -6.44 -13.54 -8.73
N ASP A 38 -5.60 -13.37 -7.73
CA ASP A 38 -4.22 -13.86 -7.76
C ASP A 38 -3.43 -13.35 -8.98
N ASP A 39 -3.46 -12.05 -9.20
CA ASP A 39 -2.72 -11.43 -10.31
C ASP A 39 -1.19 -11.59 -10.16
N GLY A 40 -0.72 -12.06 -9.00
CA GLY A 40 0.70 -12.20 -8.68
C GLY A 40 1.43 -10.86 -8.67
N PHE A 41 0.68 -9.78 -8.74
CA PHE A 41 1.17 -8.42 -8.90
C PHE A 41 0.89 -7.58 -7.66
N HIS A 42 -0.35 -7.56 -7.19
CA HIS A 42 -0.77 -6.79 -6.04
C HIS A 42 -1.12 -7.66 -4.85
N ALA A 43 -2.04 -8.60 -5.04
CA ALA A 43 -2.59 -9.40 -3.95
C ALA A 43 -3.54 -10.52 -4.44
N GLU A 44 -4.14 -11.18 -3.46
CA GLU A 44 -5.15 -12.20 -3.72
C GLU A 44 -6.52 -11.57 -4.04
N GLY A 45 -7.30 -12.24 -4.88
CA GLY A 45 -8.63 -11.76 -5.31
C GLY A 45 -9.60 -11.50 -4.17
N ILE A 46 -9.45 -12.21 -3.04
CA ILE A 46 -10.31 -12.02 -1.86
C ILE A 46 -10.09 -10.66 -1.19
N GLU A 47 -8.88 -10.12 -1.23
CA GLU A 47 -8.56 -8.81 -0.66
C GLU A 47 -9.20 -7.69 -1.48
N TYR A 48 -9.18 -7.82 -2.82
CA TYR A 48 -9.92 -6.93 -3.71
C TYR A 48 -11.42 -6.98 -3.41
N ALA A 49 -11.99 -8.18 -3.30
CA ALA A 49 -13.41 -8.35 -3.01
C ALA A 49 -13.80 -7.70 -1.68
N ALA A 50 -12.99 -7.87 -0.65
CA ALA A 50 -13.23 -7.26 0.66
C ALA A 50 -13.21 -5.73 0.63
N LEU A 51 -12.25 -5.13 -0.08
CA LEU A 51 -12.17 -3.68 -0.22
C LEU A 51 -13.35 -3.13 -1.03
N LEU A 52 -13.71 -3.79 -2.13
CA LEU A 52 -14.84 -3.38 -2.97
C LEU A 52 -16.17 -3.48 -2.21
N ASP A 53 -16.40 -4.57 -1.47
CA ASP A 53 -17.60 -4.74 -0.62
C ASP A 53 -17.67 -3.64 0.45
N ALA A 54 -16.57 -3.37 1.13
CA ALA A 54 -16.50 -2.28 2.11
C ALA A 54 -16.77 -0.91 1.49
N PHE A 55 -16.34 -0.70 0.25
CA PHE A 55 -16.58 0.52 -0.48
C PHE A 55 -18.06 0.65 -0.93
N ASP A 56 -18.64 -0.41 -1.45
CA ASP A 56 -20.03 -0.44 -1.93
C ASP A 56 -21.05 -0.35 -0.81
N THR A 57 -20.76 -0.92 0.36
CA THR A 57 -21.64 -0.90 1.53
C THR A 57 -21.56 0.39 2.33
N ARG A 58 -20.63 1.31 2.00
CA ARG A 58 -20.57 2.61 2.66
C ARG A 58 -21.86 3.40 2.50
N GLN A 59 -22.19 4.21 3.50
CA GLN A 59 -23.30 5.16 3.38
C GLN A 59 -23.00 6.18 2.27
N ALA A 60 -23.96 6.39 1.38
CA ALA A 60 -23.87 7.42 0.36
C ALA A 60 -23.66 8.80 1.02
N GLY A 61 -22.69 9.56 0.54
CA GLY A 61 -22.31 10.85 1.14
C GLY A 61 -21.51 10.74 2.44
N GLY A 62 -21.12 9.52 2.85
CA GLY A 62 -20.34 9.28 4.05
C GLY A 62 -18.83 9.41 3.83
N ARG A 63 -18.09 9.48 4.95
CA ARG A 63 -16.63 9.38 4.93
C ARG A 63 -16.22 7.94 4.63
N PHE A 64 -15.32 7.76 3.68
CA PHE A 64 -14.62 6.50 3.50
C PHE A 64 -13.27 6.53 4.21
N THR A 65 -13.01 5.56 5.07
CA THR A 65 -11.74 5.46 5.80
C THR A 65 -11.08 4.13 5.48
N ALA A 66 -9.85 4.18 5.02
CA ALA A 66 -8.99 3.01 4.82
C ALA A 66 -7.71 3.16 5.63
N VAL A 67 -7.34 2.07 6.32
CA VAL A 67 -6.10 1.99 7.11
C VAL A 67 -5.33 0.76 6.65
N GLU A 68 -4.08 0.96 6.26
CA GLU A 68 -3.19 -0.11 5.83
C GLU A 68 -1.97 -0.15 6.74
N VAL A 69 -1.77 -1.29 7.41
CA VAL A 69 -0.67 -1.53 8.34
C VAL A 69 0.34 -2.46 7.69
N GLY A 70 1.62 -2.07 7.70
CA GLY A 70 2.63 -2.75 6.89
C GLY A 70 2.37 -2.49 5.41
N SER A 71 2.15 -1.23 5.08
CA SER A 71 1.59 -0.82 3.78
C SER A 71 2.48 -1.15 2.58
N GLY A 72 3.76 -1.49 2.80
CA GLY A 72 4.68 -1.66 1.69
C GLY A 72 4.72 -0.40 0.82
N TRP A 73 4.33 -0.51 -0.43
CA TRP A 73 4.19 0.62 -1.35
C TRP A 73 2.76 1.20 -1.39
N GLY A 74 1.85 0.75 -0.52
CA GLY A 74 0.51 1.29 -0.33
C GLY A 74 -0.53 0.88 -1.37
N PRO A 75 -0.57 -0.39 -1.82
CA PRO A 75 -1.52 -0.83 -2.85
C PRO A 75 -2.97 -0.61 -2.45
N TRP A 76 -3.32 -0.94 -1.21
CA TRP A 76 -4.71 -0.91 -0.77
C TRP A 76 -5.22 0.49 -0.49
N ILE A 77 -4.42 1.35 0.18
CA ILE A 77 -4.81 2.75 0.35
C ILE A 77 -4.78 3.51 -0.98
N GLY A 78 -3.92 3.12 -1.92
CA GLY A 78 -3.91 3.64 -3.28
C GLY A 78 -5.22 3.32 -4.00
N LEU A 79 -5.60 2.05 -4.03
CA LEU A 79 -6.87 1.60 -4.63
C LEU A 79 -8.08 2.24 -3.95
N ALA A 80 -8.13 2.24 -2.61
CA ALA A 80 -9.21 2.88 -1.86
C ALA A 80 -9.36 4.36 -2.20
N GLY A 81 -8.25 5.07 -2.35
CA GLY A 81 -8.25 6.48 -2.73
C GLY A 81 -8.73 6.72 -4.15
N VAL A 82 -8.28 5.92 -5.12
CA VAL A 82 -8.71 6.04 -6.52
C VAL A 82 -10.18 5.70 -6.66
N LEU A 83 -10.68 4.65 -6.01
CA LEU A 83 -12.11 4.32 -5.98
C LEU A 83 -12.94 5.48 -5.40
N ALA A 84 -12.49 6.05 -4.28
CA ALA A 84 -13.18 7.19 -3.66
C ALA A 84 -13.24 8.42 -4.58
N ASN A 85 -12.17 8.67 -5.34
CA ASN A 85 -12.14 9.76 -6.31
C ASN A 85 -13.06 9.52 -7.50
N THR A 86 -13.06 8.29 -8.02
CA THR A 86 -13.82 7.93 -9.23
C THR A 86 -15.31 7.81 -8.94
N HIS A 87 -15.68 7.32 -7.76
CA HIS A 87 -17.06 7.03 -7.40
C HIS A 87 -17.65 8.02 -6.37
N GLY A 88 -16.99 9.15 -6.15
CA GLY A 88 -17.57 10.29 -5.43
C GLY A 88 -17.81 10.04 -3.94
N ALA A 89 -16.76 9.77 -3.17
CA ALA A 89 -16.86 9.85 -1.72
C ALA A 89 -16.75 11.32 -1.27
N ASP A 90 -17.69 11.79 -0.43
CA ASP A 90 -17.74 13.20 0.02
C ASP A 90 -16.55 13.52 0.97
N ALA A 91 -16.07 12.53 1.70
CA ALA A 91 -14.90 12.66 2.55
C ALA A 91 -14.04 11.38 2.51
N LEU A 92 -12.73 11.55 2.50
CA LEU A 92 -11.75 10.48 2.42
C LEU A 92 -10.76 10.57 3.57
N CYS A 93 -10.47 9.44 4.21
CA CYS A 93 -9.41 9.31 5.19
C CYS A 93 -8.56 8.09 4.84
N LEU A 94 -7.32 8.30 4.41
CA LEU A 94 -6.35 7.25 4.15
C LEU A 94 -5.23 7.32 5.20
N ILE A 95 -4.90 6.19 5.78
CA ILE A 95 -3.82 6.07 6.76
C ILE A 95 -2.95 4.89 6.36
N GLY A 96 -1.67 5.14 6.10
CA GLY A 96 -0.68 4.10 5.80
C GLY A 96 0.46 4.13 6.81
N ALA A 97 0.88 2.96 7.29
CA ALA A 97 2.04 2.83 8.15
C ALA A 97 3.01 1.77 7.59
N GLU A 98 4.27 2.17 7.41
CA GLU A 98 5.30 1.29 6.87
C GLU A 98 6.62 1.47 7.64
N ALA A 99 7.23 0.33 8.01
CA ALA A 99 8.45 0.31 8.81
C ALA A 99 9.73 0.45 7.98
N SER A 100 9.74 -0.07 6.76
CA SER A 100 10.86 0.07 5.84
C SER A 100 10.92 1.47 5.26
N ALA A 101 12.06 2.15 5.39
CA ALA A 101 12.24 3.49 4.82
C ALA A 101 12.09 3.52 3.29
N GLU A 102 12.57 2.50 2.61
CA GLU A 102 12.47 2.39 1.15
C GLU A 102 11.03 2.20 0.70
N ARG A 103 10.30 1.29 1.33
CA ARG A 103 8.88 1.05 1.01
C ARG A 103 8.00 2.22 1.40
N TYR A 104 8.28 2.87 2.52
CA TYR A 104 7.61 4.09 2.90
C TYR A 104 7.75 5.19 1.84
N ALA A 105 8.97 5.34 1.28
CA ALA A 105 9.19 6.29 0.18
C ALA A 105 8.44 5.90 -1.09
N LEU A 106 8.32 4.59 -1.39
CA LEU A 106 7.51 4.07 -2.49
C LEU A 106 6.03 4.38 -2.26
N MET A 107 5.50 4.13 -1.06
CA MET A 107 4.11 4.45 -0.69
C MET A 107 3.79 5.93 -0.90
N CYS A 108 4.62 6.82 -0.37
CA CYS A 108 4.40 8.26 -0.54
C CYS A 108 4.34 8.66 -2.02
N ARG A 109 5.28 8.17 -2.83
CA ARG A 109 5.32 8.42 -4.26
C ARG A 109 4.11 7.83 -5.00
N HIS A 110 3.72 6.60 -4.65
CA HIS A 110 2.56 5.93 -5.23
C HIS A 110 1.27 6.71 -4.98
N LEU A 111 1.05 7.18 -3.77
CA LEU A 111 -0.10 8.02 -3.43
C LEU A 111 -0.08 9.34 -4.21
N GLU A 112 1.07 10.02 -4.28
CA GLU A 112 1.22 11.25 -5.03
C GLU A 112 0.95 11.07 -6.54
N GLN A 113 1.48 10.00 -7.15
CA GLN A 113 1.26 9.68 -8.57
C GLN A 113 -0.19 9.39 -8.92
N ASN A 114 -0.98 8.96 -7.93
CA ASN A 114 -2.42 8.75 -8.05
C ASN A 114 -3.26 9.97 -7.62
N GLY A 115 -2.62 11.13 -7.41
CA GLY A 115 -3.31 12.36 -7.01
C GLY A 115 -3.90 12.32 -5.60
N LEU A 116 -3.38 11.43 -4.76
CA LEU A 116 -3.85 11.24 -3.40
C LEU A 116 -3.04 12.13 -2.45
N THR A 117 -3.47 13.38 -2.33
CA THR A 117 -2.88 14.40 -1.45
C THR A 117 -3.92 14.92 -0.46
N SER A 118 -3.45 15.39 0.70
CA SER A 118 -4.34 15.98 1.70
C SER A 118 -4.85 17.34 1.24
N GLU A 119 -6.16 17.49 1.21
CA GLU A 119 -6.87 18.72 0.85
C GLU A 119 -8.21 18.79 1.59
N SER A 120 -9.02 19.82 1.32
CA SER A 120 -10.33 19.98 1.97
C SER A 120 -11.22 18.74 1.73
N GLY A 121 -11.71 18.14 2.80
CA GLY A 121 -12.50 16.90 2.77
C GLY A 121 -11.66 15.61 2.66
N ARG A 122 -10.35 15.72 2.47
CA ARG A 122 -9.45 14.57 2.32
C ARG A 122 -8.32 14.63 3.34
N MET A 123 -8.18 13.58 4.11
CA MET A 123 -7.09 13.40 5.06
C MET A 123 -6.24 12.20 4.61
N ILE A 124 -5.02 12.43 4.19
CA ILE A 124 -4.08 11.39 3.83
C ILE A 124 -2.89 11.50 4.76
N LYS A 125 -2.67 10.46 5.58
CA LYS A 125 -1.60 10.40 6.55
C LYS A 125 -0.77 9.16 6.32
N THR A 126 0.53 9.35 6.27
CA THR A 126 1.51 8.27 6.20
C THR A 126 2.44 8.34 7.40
N PHE A 127 2.79 7.19 7.95
CA PHE A 127 3.68 7.07 9.09
C PHE A 127 4.84 6.15 8.72
N HIS A 128 6.06 6.65 8.88
CA HIS A 128 7.25 5.83 8.82
C HIS A 128 7.51 5.23 10.20
N GLY A 129 7.06 4.00 10.40
CA GLY A 129 7.18 3.31 11.69
C GLY A 129 6.50 1.95 11.68
N ALA A 130 6.87 1.13 12.66
CA ALA A 130 6.25 -0.17 12.90
C ALA A 130 5.04 -0.01 13.84
N ILE A 131 3.94 -0.67 13.52
CA ILE A 131 2.81 -0.76 14.46
C ILE A 131 3.15 -1.80 15.52
N TRP A 132 3.06 -1.40 16.79
CA TRP A 132 3.43 -2.22 17.94
C TRP A 132 2.51 -1.98 19.13
N THR A 133 2.65 -2.77 20.18
CA THR A 133 1.79 -2.72 21.37
C THR A 133 2.09 -1.56 22.31
N HIS A 134 3.20 -0.86 22.11
CA HIS A 134 3.62 0.28 22.93
C HIS A 134 4.59 1.17 22.15
N ASP A 135 4.64 2.44 22.55
CA ASP A 135 5.59 3.39 21.97
C ASP A 135 7.03 3.03 22.35
N GLY A 136 7.94 3.19 21.39
CA GLY A 136 9.34 2.88 21.61
C GLY A 136 10.10 2.67 20.31
N ALA A 137 10.83 1.59 20.24
CA ALA A 137 11.52 1.19 19.03
C ALA A 137 11.71 -0.34 19.00
N VAL A 138 11.62 -0.87 17.80
CA VAL A 138 11.83 -2.28 17.48
C VAL A 138 12.95 -2.44 16.46
N GLN A 139 13.52 -3.62 16.38
CA GLN A 139 14.43 -3.98 15.30
C GLN A 139 13.59 -4.45 14.11
N PHE A 140 13.85 -3.84 12.96
CA PHE A 140 13.23 -4.22 11.70
C PHE A 140 14.35 -4.68 10.75
N PRO A 141 14.24 -5.85 10.11
CA PRO A 141 15.28 -6.33 9.21
C PRO A 141 15.47 -5.38 8.03
N ASP A 142 16.72 -5.22 7.59
CA ASP A 142 16.99 -4.61 6.29
C ASP A 142 16.46 -5.59 5.24
N SER A 143 15.32 -5.28 4.67
CA SER A 143 14.76 -6.07 3.59
C SER A 143 15.17 -5.46 2.25
N ILE A 144 15.58 -6.31 1.34
CA ILE A 144 15.54 -5.95 -0.07
C ILE A 144 14.09 -5.72 -0.48
N VAL A 145 13.86 -4.78 -1.38
CA VAL A 145 12.50 -4.42 -1.85
C VAL A 145 11.74 -5.63 -2.39
N GLU A 146 12.44 -6.66 -2.83
CA GLU A 146 11.89 -7.93 -3.33
C GLU A 146 11.31 -8.83 -2.23
N ASP A 147 11.70 -8.64 -0.95
CA ASP A 147 11.13 -9.39 0.17
C ASP A 147 9.86 -8.71 0.67
N MET A 148 8.71 -9.28 0.35
CA MET A 148 7.39 -8.74 0.75
C MET A 148 6.98 -9.17 2.17
N GLY A 149 7.78 -9.98 2.85
CA GLY A 149 7.40 -10.58 4.13
C GLY A 149 8.25 -10.24 5.36
N PRO A 150 9.05 -9.13 5.42
CA PRO A 150 9.80 -8.86 6.64
C PRO A 150 8.86 -8.49 7.78
N ALA A 151 9.13 -9.05 8.95
CA ALA A 151 8.36 -8.82 10.16
C ALA A 151 9.26 -8.33 11.30
N VAL A 152 8.66 -7.60 12.22
CA VAL A 152 9.33 -7.22 13.47
C VAL A 152 9.73 -8.47 14.24
N THR A 153 11.00 -8.57 14.64
CA THR A 153 11.46 -9.62 15.54
C THR A 153 11.49 -9.10 16.98
N ALA A 154 10.98 -9.89 17.91
CA ALA A 154 11.11 -9.59 19.33
C ALA A 154 12.59 -9.56 19.70
N GLN A 155 12.97 -8.61 20.55
CA GLN A 155 14.33 -8.49 21.07
C GLN A 155 14.74 -9.81 21.76
N GLY A 156 15.75 -10.51 21.23
CA GLY A 156 16.25 -11.77 21.79
C GLY A 156 16.25 -12.98 20.85
N SER A 157 15.73 -12.88 19.64
CA SER A 157 15.90 -13.94 18.65
C SER A 157 17.36 -13.97 18.18
N LYS A 158 17.98 -15.16 18.28
CA LYS A 158 19.41 -15.42 17.97
C LYS A 158 19.75 -15.43 16.48
N THR A 159 18.97 -14.77 15.67
CA THR A 159 19.26 -14.65 14.24
C THR A 159 20.05 -13.38 14.01
N ASP A 160 21.15 -13.48 13.31
CA ASP A 160 22.01 -12.39 12.83
C ASP A 160 21.22 -11.49 11.84
N TYR A 161 20.15 -10.86 12.31
CA TYR A 161 19.46 -9.87 11.52
C TYR A 161 20.27 -8.58 11.51
N ARG A 162 20.84 -8.25 10.39
CA ARG A 162 21.19 -6.86 10.10
C ARG A 162 19.88 -6.11 9.94
N GLY A 163 19.51 -5.33 10.92
CA GLY A 163 18.29 -4.56 10.94
C GLY A 163 18.55 -3.17 11.46
N HIS A 164 17.72 -2.24 11.07
CA HIS A 164 17.74 -0.89 11.60
C HIS A 164 16.66 -0.70 12.68
N ARG A 165 16.88 0.27 13.53
CA ARG A 165 15.94 0.61 14.58
C ARG A 165 14.82 1.46 14.00
N VAL A 166 13.59 1.01 14.18
CA VAL A 166 12.38 1.69 13.72
C VAL A 166 11.57 2.15 14.92
N THR A 167 11.05 3.37 14.85
CA THR A 167 10.10 3.90 15.85
C THR A 167 8.79 3.13 15.78
N THR A 168 8.23 2.80 16.94
CA THR A 168 6.91 2.17 17.02
C THR A 168 5.82 3.21 17.17
N LEU A 169 4.66 2.86 16.63
CA LEU A 169 3.41 3.59 16.74
C LEU A 169 2.42 2.66 17.47
N SER A 170 1.81 3.12 18.56
CA SER A 170 0.81 2.38 19.33
C SER A 170 -0.59 2.96 19.19
#